data_993de19f3f3a78d01ac109375f1b2cf5
#
_entry.id   993de19f3f3a78d01ac109375f1b2cf5
#
_cell.length_a   1.000
_cell.length_b   1.000
_cell.length_c   1.000
_cell.angle_alpha   90.00
_cell.angle_beta   90.00
_cell.angle_gamma   90.00
#
_symmetry.space_group_name_H-M   'P 1'
#
loop_
_entity.id
_entity.type
_entity.pdbx_description
1 polymer ?
#
loop_
_entity_poly.entity_id
_entity_poly.type
_entity_poly.pdbx_seq_one_letter_code
_entity_poly.pdbx_strand_id
1 'polypeptide(L)'
;MSLTVLVNAGPWLPVPPPGYGGIETVVAMLVPQLRAQGVRVVLACVGGSTLEADAYVTTLPTGHLPRVAAPYNQVSGIAHAHMGAVVQALLDDPSIDLVHDHLEVVGPAVLGAMGSAAPPTLQTLHWDLRKHAEFYERFDGRGRVFFAGVSQSQVDRAPANLQRQVLGAVPLAVSQAAPVDVARGDYALVLARVTADKAQDVAASVCRRLGHPLVLAGPVAGINDPAELAARLADQGDPLHSHPDAAFWRDQVAPLVDGELIRWVGGVAGDDKERLLQGARALLTPLRWDEPGATAVVEALTRGVAVVGSRRGVLPALVSDGVNGFLADDEEGLVRALARVDEIEPDACRASAAGWTPEAMAKRYIELYAEVLDRV
;
A
#
# COMPACT_ATOMS: atom_id res chain seq x y z
N MET A 1 3.65 23.64 23.78
CA MET A 1 3.38 22.24 24.14
C MET A 1 3.73 21.39 22.93
N SER A 2 4.21 20.16 23.13
CA SER A 2 4.46 19.21 22.02
C SER A 2 3.12 18.70 21.51
N LEU A 3 2.90 18.64 20.20
CA LEU A 3 1.71 18.08 19.58
C LEU A 3 1.59 16.59 19.93
N THR A 4 0.44 16.15 20.44
CA THR A 4 0.15 14.75 20.74
C THR A 4 -0.82 14.17 19.70
N VAL A 5 -0.39 13.16 18.97
CA VAL A 5 -1.19 12.53 17.91
C VAL A 5 -1.47 11.07 18.27
N LEU A 6 -2.74 10.67 18.28
CA LEU A 6 -3.09 9.25 18.28
C LEU A 6 -3.04 8.73 16.83
N VAL A 7 -2.12 7.81 16.56
CA VAL A 7 -2.01 7.13 15.26
C VAL A 7 -2.78 5.81 15.33
N ASN A 8 -3.86 5.70 14.58
CA ASN A 8 -4.70 4.50 14.51
C ASN A 8 -4.24 3.59 13.36
N ALA A 9 -3.56 2.50 13.68
CA ALA A 9 -3.00 1.54 12.70
C ALA A 9 -4.01 0.50 12.20
N GLY A 10 -5.20 0.42 12.80
CA GLY A 10 -6.21 -0.57 12.46
C GLY A 10 -6.02 -1.95 13.13
N PRO A 11 -6.98 -2.88 12.91
CA PRO A 11 -7.05 -4.17 13.62
C PRO A 11 -6.41 -5.34 12.87
N TRP A 12 -5.75 -5.12 11.74
CA TRP A 12 -5.46 -6.22 10.82
C TRP A 12 -4.14 -6.91 11.10
N LEU A 13 -3.04 -6.17 11.32
CA LEU A 13 -1.71 -6.73 11.58
C LEU A 13 -1.01 -5.99 12.72
N PRO A 14 -0.02 -6.63 13.38
CA PRO A 14 0.88 -5.92 14.28
C PRO A 14 1.75 -4.91 13.50
N VAL A 15 2.27 -3.91 14.19
CA VAL A 15 3.15 -2.88 13.63
C VAL A 15 4.54 -3.03 14.27
N PRO A 16 5.61 -3.22 13.46
CA PRO A 16 5.63 -3.51 12.03
C PRO A 16 5.01 -4.87 11.69
N PRO A 17 4.49 -5.06 10.48
CA PRO A 17 3.96 -6.34 10.07
C PRO A 17 5.10 -7.36 9.84
N PRO A 18 4.89 -8.67 10.15
CA PRO A 18 5.94 -9.69 9.97
C PRO A 18 6.22 -10.05 8.50
N GLY A 19 5.46 -9.50 7.58
CA GLY A 19 5.58 -9.76 6.14
C GLY A 19 4.80 -8.73 5.34
N TYR A 20 3.86 -9.17 4.50
CA TYR A 20 2.98 -8.26 3.77
C TYR A 20 2.04 -7.51 4.73
N GLY A 21 1.98 -6.19 4.59
CA GLY A 21 1.11 -5.30 5.37
C GLY A 21 1.30 -3.85 4.91
N GLY A 22 0.49 -3.42 3.92
CA GLY A 22 0.70 -2.11 3.28
C GLY A 22 0.54 -0.94 4.24
N ILE A 23 -0.56 -0.90 4.99
CA ILE A 23 -0.89 0.19 5.91
C ILE A 23 0.06 0.17 7.10
N GLU A 24 0.26 -0.99 7.71
CA GLU A 24 1.13 -1.14 8.89
C GLU A 24 2.59 -0.82 8.56
N THR A 25 3.04 -1.08 7.33
CA THR A 25 4.37 -0.67 6.85
C THR A 25 4.46 0.86 6.75
N VAL A 26 3.42 1.53 6.26
CA VAL A 26 3.38 3.01 6.24
C VAL A 26 3.44 3.57 7.66
N VAL A 27 2.65 3.04 8.58
CA VAL A 27 2.66 3.46 10.00
C VAL A 27 4.03 3.21 10.63
N ALA A 28 4.66 2.05 10.35
CA ALA A 28 5.98 1.71 10.85
C ALA A 28 7.09 2.65 10.37
N MET A 29 6.96 3.21 9.16
CA MET A 29 7.88 4.22 8.65
C MET A 29 7.55 5.64 9.17
N LEU A 30 6.28 5.94 9.36
CA LEU A 30 5.80 7.27 9.73
C LEU A 30 6.10 7.60 11.20
N VAL A 31 5.73 6.71 12.12
CA VAL A 31 5.78 6.97 13.58
C VAL A 31 7.17 7.36 14.07
N PRO A 32 8.28 6.66 13.71
CA PRO A 32 9.62 7.08 14.15
C PRO A 32 9.98 8.49 13.68
N GLN A 33 9.55 8.89 12.48
CA GLN A 33 9.84 10.21 11.92
C GLN A 33 8.98 11.32 12.53
N LEU A 34 7.73 11.04 12.89
CA LEU A 34 6.91 11.97 13.67
C LEU A 34 7.56 12.27 15.03
N ARG A 35 7.99 11.21 15.74
CA ARG A 35 8.68 11.33 17.03
C ARG A 35 10.01 12.09 16.91
N ALA A 36 10.80 11.79 15.89
CA ALA A 36 12.06 12.49 15.62
C ALA A 36 11.85 14.01 15.36
N GLN A 37 10.67 14.40 14.86
CA GLN A 37 10.29 15.80 14.61
C GLN A 37 9.52 16.41 15.79
N GLY A 38 9.49 15.75 16.97
CA GLY A 38 8.97 16.31 18.22
C GLY A 38 7.47 16.10 18.46
N VAL A 39 6.81 15.26 17.64
CA VAL A 39 5.41 14.85 17.86
C VAL A 39 5.37 13.71 18.87
N ARG A 40 4.57 13.85 19.92
CA ARG A 40 4.28 12.74 20.85
C ARG A 40 3.25 11.81 20.19
N VAL A 41 3.57 10.53 20.09
CA VAL A 41 2.73 9.54 19.41
C VAL A 41 2.11 8.55 20.40
N VAL A 42 0.77 8.49 20.42
CA VAL A 42 -0.01 7.41 21.04
C VAL A 42 -0.40 6.43 19.93
N LEU A 43 0.13 5.21 19.97
CA LEU A 43 -0.11 4.21 18.90
C LEU A 43 -1.28 3.29 19.29
N ALA A 44 -2.39 3.40 18.56
CA ALA A 44 -3.50 2.45 18.64
C ALA A 44 -3.28 1.29 17.65
N CYS A 45 -3.01 0.11 18.19
CA CYS A 45 -2.60 -1.06 17.43
C CYS A 45 -3.05 -2.36 18.10
N VAL A 46 -2.86 -3.50 17.43
CA VAL A 46 -3.11 -4.83 17.99
C VAL A 46 -1.94 -5.32 18.83
N GLY A 47 -2.19 -6.28 19.71
CA GLY A 47 -1.16 -6.97 20.48
C GLY A 47 -0.14 -7.66 19.57
N GLY A 48 1.11 -7.76 20.06
CA GLY A 48 2.26 -8.22 19.28
C GLY A 48 2.92 -7.14 18.42
N SER A 49 2.41 -5.89 18.41
CA SER A 49 3.09 -4.74 17.81
C SER A 49 4.34 -4.38 18.63
N THR A 50 5.46 -4.14 17.94
CA THR A 50 6.76 -3.85 18.54
C THR A 50 7.32 -2.49 18.13
N LEU A 51 6.59 -1.73 17.30
CA LEU A 51 6.99 -0.38 16.90
C LEU A 51 7.07 0.53 18.13
N GLU A 52 8.19 1.23 18.31
CA GLU A 52 8.38 2.14 19.42
C GLU A 52 7.49 3.40 19.30
N ALA A 53 6.71 3.68 20.35
CA ALA A 53 5.85 4.86 20.49
C ALA A 53 5.88 5.39 21.92
N ASP A 54 5.35 6.60 22.14
CA ASP A 54 5.40 7.24 23.47
C ASP A 54 4.32 6.71 24.42
N ALA A 55 3.22 6.16 23.84
CA ALA A 55 2.18 5.43 24.57
C ALA A 55 1.45 4.48 23.61
N TYR A 56 0.72 3.52 24.20
CA TYR A 56 0.01 2.50 23.41
C TYR A 56 -1.45 2.35 23.83
N VAL A 57 -2.30 2.11 22.82
CA VAL A 57 -3.66 1.60 23.01
C VAL A 57 -3.71 0.24 22.35
N THR A 58 -3.59 -0.85 23.14
CA THR A 58 -3.75 -2.21 22.61
C THR A 58 -5.24 -2.50 22.43
N THR A 59 -5.70 -2.47 21.20
CA THR A 59 -7.12 -2.51 20.86
C THR A 59 -7.69 -3.93 20.83
N LEU A 60 -6.91 -4.89 20.33
CA LEU A 60 -7.25 -6.31 20.26
C LEU A 60 -5.99 -7.15 20.61
N PRO A 61 -6.15 -8.37 21.14
CA PRO A 61 -5.00 -9.20 21.52
C PRO A 61 -4.07 -9.57 20.35
N THR A 62 -4.63 -9.74 19.13
CA THR A 62 -3.91 -10.16 17.93
C THR A 62 -4.50 -9.50 16.68
N GLY A 63 -3.73 -9.47 15.59
CA GLY A 63 -4.20 -9.03 14.28
C GLY A 63 -5.18 -10.02 13.62
N HIS A 64 -6.08 -9.49 12.81
CA HIS A 64 -7.17 -10.25 12.18
C HIS A 64 -7.12 -10.24 10.63
N LEU A 65 -5.95 -10.05 10.02
CA LEU A 65 -5.81 -10.00 8.55
C LEU A 65 -6.46 -11.19 7.81
N PRO A 66 -6.35 -12.46 8.27
CA PRO A 66 -6.99 -13.58 7.58
C PRO A 66 -8.51 -13.45 7.44
N ARG A 67 -9.14 -12.60 8.26
CA ARG A 67 -10.57 -12.36 8.24
C ARG A 67 -11.00 -11.13 7.45
N VAL A 68 -10.06 -10.34 6.91
CA VAL A 68 -10.38 -9.09 6.19
C VAL A 68 -11.26 -9.33 4.95
N ALA A 69 -11.16 -10.49 4.32
CA ALA A 69 -11.96 -10.90 3.18
C ALA A 69 -13.26 -11.65 3.56
N ALA A 70 -13.54 -11.83 4.85
CA ALA A 70 -14.78 -12.47 5.31
C ALA A 70 -15.99 -11.58 5.00
N PRO A 71 -17.21 -12.16 4.92
CA PRO A 71 -18.43 -11.38 4.72
C PRO A 71 -18.59 -10.27 5.77
N TYR A 72 -19.17 -9.14 5.36
CA TYR A 72 -19.31 -7.95 6.18
C TYR A 72 -19.85 -8.22 7.59
N ASN A 73 -20.87 -9.07 7.73
CA ASN A 73 -21.48 -9.43 9.00
C ASN A 73 -20.56 -10.20 9.97
N GLN A 74 -19.39 -10.65 9.49
CA GLN A 74 -18.37 -11.30 10.31
C GLN A 74 -17.18 -10.39 10.61
N VAL A 75 -16.84 -9.48 9.68
CA VAL A 75 -15.65 -8.64 9.79
C VAL A 75 -15.92 -7.27 10.41
N SER A 76 -17.13 -6.74 10.25
CA SER A 76 -17.50 -5.42 10.79
C SER A 76 -17.30 -5.31 12.31
N GLY A 77 -17.62 -6.37 13.06
CA GLY A 77 -17.43 -6.41 14.51
C GLY A 77 -15.98 -6.24 14.94
N ILE A 78 -15.00 -6.70 14.14
CA ILE A 78 -13.57 -6.56 14.44
C ILE A 78 -13.16 -5.08 14.38
N ALA A 79 -13.49 -4.41 13.27
CA ALA A 79 -13.17 -3.00 13.10
C ALA A 79 -13.87 -2.12 14.16
N HIS A 80 -15.13 -2.40 14.49
CA HIS A 80 -15.87 -1.68 15.53
C HIS A 80 -15.32 -1.95 16.94
N ALA A 81 -14.92 -3.18 17.27
CA ALA A 81 -14.30 -3.49 18.55
C ALA A 81 -12.96 -2.74 18.72
N HIS A 82 -12.16 -2.69 17.66
CA HIS A 82 -10.95 -1.89 17.61
C HIS A 82 -11.25 -0.40 17.85
N MET A 83 -12.20 0.17 17.12
CA MET A 83 -12.58 1.57 17.30
C MET A 83 -13.20 1.85 18.69
N GLY A 84 -13.86 0.88 19.29
CA GLY A 84 -14.37 1.00 20.67
C GLY A 84 -13.24 1.26 21.67
N ALA A 85 -12.10 0.57 21.53
CA ALA A 85 -10.92 0.82 22.37
C ALA A 85 -10.26 2.17 22.06
N VAL A 86 -10.22 2.58 20.77
CA VAL A 86 -9.74 3.93 20.38
C VAL A 86 -10.61 5.02 21.00
N VAL A 87 -11.93 4.90 20.90
CA VAL A 87 -12.88 5.86 21.50
C VAL A 87 -12.68 5.97 23.01
N GLN A 88 -12.55 4.83 23.72
CA GLN A 88 -12.31 4.85 25.16
C GLN A 88 -11.01 5.60 25.50
N ALA A 89 -9.93 5.33 24.76
CA ALA A 89 -8.65 6.02 24.98
C ALA A 89 -8.74 7.53 24.74
N LEU A 90 -9.49 7.97 23.73
CA LEU A 90 -9.72 9.39 23.46
C LEU A 90 -10.54 10.10 24.57
N LEU A 91 -11.47 9.37 25.19
CA LEU A 91 -12.27 9.89 26.31
C LEU A 91 -11.46 9.95 27.62
N ASP A 92 -10.50 9.03 27.80
CA ASP A 92 -9.69 8.91 29.02
C ASP A 92 -8.45 9.83 28.97
N ASP A 93 -7.93 10.18 27.79
CA ASP A 93 -6.74 11.05 27.64
C ASP A 93 -7.05 12.33 26.86
N PRO A 94 -7.44 13.42 27.55
CA PRO A 94 -7.71 14.71 26.91
C PRO A 94 -6.45 15.43 26.40
N SER A 95 -5.25 14.87 26.59
CA SER A 95 -4.01 15.44 26.05
C SER A 95 -3.75 15.09 24.60
N ILE A 96 -4.60 14.25 23.98
CA ILE A 96 -4.52 13.94 22.57
C ILE A 96 -5.13 15.10 21.76
N ASP A 97 -4.28 15.76 20.96
CA ASP A 97 -4.67 16.94 20.17
C ASP A 97 -5.32 16.58 18.84
N LEU A 98 -4.92 15.42 18.23
CA LEU A 98 -5.33 15.02 16.91
C LEU A 98 -5.34 13.49 16.76
N VAL A 99 -6.25 12.97 15.96
CA VAL A 99 -6.23 11.56 15.52
C VAL A 99 -5.73 11.48 14.07
N HIS A 100 -4.66 10.72 13.82
CA HIS A 100 -4.28 10.30 12.48
C HIS A 100 -4.79 8.87 12.26
N ASP A 101 -5.84 8.75 11.46
CA ASP A 101 -6.55 7.50 11.27
C ASP A 101 -6.14 6.82 9.96
N HIS A 102 -5.88 5.51 10.01
CA HIS A 102 -5.58 4.67 8.85
C HIS A 102 -6.63 3.57 8.62
N LEU A 103 -7.72 3.56 9.43
CA LEU A 103 -8.80 2.58 9.29
C LEU A 103 -9.93 3.13 8.44
N GLU A 104 -9.96 2.73 7.17
CA GLU A 104 -10.93 3.23 6.21
C GLU A 104 -12.38 2.94 6.59
N VAL A 105 -13.29 3.85 6.25
CA VAL A 105 -14.75 3.81 6.43
C VAL A 105 -15.16 3.80 7.91
N VAL A 106 -14.74 2.78 8.67
CA VAL A 106 -15.19 2.63 10.07
C VAL A 106 -14.54 3.70 10.96
N GLY A 107 -13.27 4.00 10.76
CA GLY A 107 -12.57 5.07 11.48
C GLY A 107 -13.27 6.42 11.36
N PRO A 108 -13.34 7.00 10.15
CA PRO A 108 -13.99 8.30 9.96
C PRO A 108 -15.48 8.29 10.31
N ALA A 109 -16.20 7.17 10.13
CA ALA A 109 -17.60 7.08 10.54
C ALA A 109 -17.77 7.20 12.05
N VAL A 110 -16.97 6.49 12.84
CA VAL A 110 -17.01 6.52 14.31
C VAL A 110 -16.54 7.88 14.84
N LEU A 111 -15.38 8.36 14.37
CA LEU A 111 -14.80 9.63 14.82
C LEU A 111 -15.69 10.84 14.43
N GLY A 112 -16.25 10.80 13.21
CA GLY A 112 -17.23 11.80 12.77
C GLY A 112 -18.52 11.80 13.60
N ALA A 113 -18.98 10.62 14.06
CA ALA A 113 -20.15 10.52 14.94
C ALA A 113 -19.90 11.05 16.36
N MET A 114 -18.66 10.99 16.85
CA MET A 114 -18.28 11.58 18.15
C MET A 114 -18.34 13.12 18.14
N GLY A 115 -18.20 13.75 16.98
CA GLY A 115 -18.23 15.21 16.85
C GLY A 115 -17.16 15.88 17.71
N SER A 116 -17.56 16.85 18.55
CA SER A 116 -16.64 17.57 19.44
C SER A 116 -16.15 16.77 20.65
N ALA A 117 -16.66 15.56 20.87
CA ALA A 117 -16.16 14.67 21.91
C ALA A 117 -14.86 13.95 21.50
N ALA A 118 -14.52 13.96 20.20
CA ALA A 118 -13.23 13.50 19.71
C ALA A 118 -12.33 14.69 19.32
N PRO A 119 -10.99 14.53 19.40
CA PRO A 119 -10.08 15.43 18.72
C PRO A 119 -10.34 15.47 17.22
N PRO A 120 -9.93 16.54 16.50
CA PRO A 120 -10.01 16.55 15.05
C PRO A 120 -9.20 15.37 14.44
N THR A 121 -9.65 14.92 13.28
CA THR A 121 -9.10 13.72 12.66
C THR A 121 -8.56 14.02 11.26
N LEU A 122 -7.36 13.54 10.96
CA LEU A 122 -6.86 13.37 9.60
C LEU A 122 -6.91 11.88 9.22
N GLN A 123 -7.68 11.52 8.20
CA GLN A 123 -7.74 10.16 7.66
C GLN A 123 -6.84 10.03 6.43
N THR A 124 -5.92 9.08 6.41
CA THR A 124 -5.20 8.72 5.17
C THR A 124 -6.00 7.72 4.34
N LEU A 125 -6.24 8.06 3.08
CA LEU A 125 -6.95 7.23 2.12
C LEU A 125 -5.97 6.24 1.45
N HIS A 126 -5.97 4.99 1.87
CA HIS A 126 -5.04 3.98 1.35
C HIS A 126 -5.60 3.20 0.17
N TRP A 127 -6.93 3.11 0.03
CA TRP A 127 -7.59 2.22 -0.91
C TRP A 127 -8.18 2.94 -2.12
N ASP A 128 -8.63 2.16 -3.06
CA ASP A 128 -9.47 2.67 -4.14
C ASP A 128 -10.83 3.11 -3.58
N LEU A 129 -11.13 4.38 -3.73
CA LEU A 129 -12.35 5.00 -3.20
C LEU A 129 -13.64 4.39 -3.79
N ARG A 130 -13.55 3.73 -4.96
CA ARG A 130 -14.68 3.03 -5.59
C ARG A 130 -15.15 1.82 -4.80
N LYS A 131 -14.32 1.25 -3.91
CA LYS A 131 -14.71 0.14 -3.03
C LYS A 131 -15.80 0.53 -2.03
N HIS A 132 -15.88 1.81 -1.70
CA HIS A 132 -16.81 2.35 -0.72
C HIS A 132 -17.43 3.66 -1.24
N ALA A 133 -17.84 3.67 -2.51
CA ALA A 133 -18.32 4.87 -3.20
C ALA A 133 -19.48 5.53 -2.45
N GLU A 134 -20.48 4.74 -2.02
CA GLU A 134 -21.66 5.26 -1.32
C GLU A 134 -21.29 5.95 0.01
N PHE A 135 -20.25 5.48 0.69
CA PHE A 135 -19.75 6.13 1.90
C PHE A 135 -19.12 7.47 1.58
N TYR A 136 -18.13 7.50 0.67
CA TYR A 136 -17.39 8.72 0.36
C TYR A 136 -18.20 9.78 -0.35
N GLU A 137 -19.21 9.40 -1.14
CA GLU A 137 -20.13 10.34 -1.76
C GLU A 137 -21.02 11.08 -0.76
N ARG A 138 -21.25 10.50 0.44
CA ARG A 138 -22.22 11.03 1.40
C ARG A 138 -21.61 11.43 2.74
N PHE A 139 -20.41 10.98 3.04
CA PHE A 139 -19.77 11.26 4.31
C PHE A 139 -19.48 12.76 4.46
N ASP A 140 -19.91 13.34 5.57
CA ASP A 140 -19.61 14.69 5.99
C ASP A 140 -18.87 14.68 7.33
N GLY A 141 -17.59 15.05 7.31
CA GLY A 141 -16.73 15.16 8.50
C GLY A 141 -17.05 16.37 9.38
N ARG A 142 -18.02 17.22 9.00
CA ARG A 142 -18.51 18.39 9.75
C ARG A 142 -17.39 19.31 10.22
N GLY A 143 -16.36 19.50 9.41
CA GLY A 143 -15.19 20.29 9.73
C GLY A 143 -14.31 19.71 10.86
N ARG A 144 -14.45 18.43 11.19
CA ARG A 144 -13.66 17.75 12.21
C ARG A 144 -12.94 16.50 11.72
N VAL A 145 -13.42 15.87 10.63
CA VAL A 145 -12.73 14.78 9.95
C VAL A 145 -12.31 15.27 8.58
N PHE A 146 -11.02 15.27 8.34
CA PHE A 146 -10.36 15.66 7.10
C PHE A 146 -9.64 14.47 6.49
N PHE A 147 -9.28 14.56 5.22
CA PHE A 147 -8.66 13.46 4.49
C PHE A 147 -7.34 13.88 3.83
N ALA A 148 -6.43 12.93 3.71
CA ALA A 148 -5.25 13.02 2.87
C ALA A 148 -5.22 11.85 1.90
N GLY A 149 -5.05 12.11 0.60
CA GLY A 149 -4.79 11.06 -0.37
C GLY A 149 -3.33 10.61 -0.33
N VAL A 150 -3.03 9.43 -0.88
CA VAL A 150 -1.65 8.96 -1.07
C VAL A 150 -1.05 9.41 -2.41
N SER A 151 -1.85 10.03 -3.26
CA SER A 151 -1.40 10.70 -4.50
C SER A 151 -2.42 11.73 -4.97
N GLN A 152 -1.95 12.72 -5.74
CA GLN A 152 -2.84 13.70 -6.35
C GLN A 152 -3.83 13.02 -7.30
N SER A 153 -3.39 12.02 -8.05
CA SER A 153 -4.25 11.22 -8.92
C SER A 153 -5.43 10.55 -8.19
N GLN A 154 -5.23 10.10 -6.94
CA GLN A 154 -6.32 9.59 -6.12
C GLN A 154 -7.29 10.70 -5.70
N VAL A 155 -6.75 11.85 -5.28
CA VAL A 155 -7.56 13.03 -4.88
C VAL A 155 -8.42 13.53 -6.04
N ASP A 156 -7.85 13.64 -7.23
CA ASP A 156 -8.54 14.14 -8.43
C ASP A 156 -9.71 13.23 -8.85
N ARG A 157 -9.63 11.93 -8.54
CA ARG A 157 -10.69 10.95 -8.80
C ARG A 157 -11.67 10.77 -7.65
N ALA A 158 -11.46 11.44 -6.54
CA ALA A 158 -12.36 11.36 -5.40
C ALA A 158 -13.73 11.98 -5.74
N PRO A 159 -14.85 11.51 -5.16
CA PRO A 159 -16.13 12.17 -5.28
C PRO A 159 -16.05 13.63 -4.85
N ALA A 160 -16.78 14.51 -5.50
CA ALA A 160 -16.77 15.96 -5.23
C ALA A 160 -17.05 16.30 -3.77
N ASN A 161 -17.86 15.49 -3.10
CA ASN A 161 -18.11 15.61 -1.66
C ASN A 161 -16.85 15.38 -0.84
N LEU A 162 -16.08 14.33 -1.16
CA LEU A 162 -14.85 13.99 -0.46
C LEU A 162 -13.73 15.00 -0.77
N GLN A 163 -13.61 15.44 -2.04
CA GLN A 163 -12.60 16.43 -2.46
C GLN A 163 -12.63 17.70 -1.60
N ARG A 164 -13.80 18.15 -1.18
CA ARG A 164 -13.95 19.35 -0.31
C ARG A 164 -13.36 19.17 1.10
N GLN A 165 -13.16 17.93 1.50
CA GLN A 165 -12.66 17.54 2.83
C GLN A 165 -11.21 17.03 2.76
N VAL A 166 -10.63 16.87 1.56
CA VAL A 166 -9.24 16.50 1.36
C VAL A 166 -8.35 17.73 1.46
N LEU A 167 -7.33 17.66 2.33
CA LEU A 167 -6.35 18.74 2.53
C LEU A 167 -5.18 18.65 1.54
N GLY A 168 -4.97 17.50 0.92
CA GLY A 168 -3.92 17.29 -0.05
C GLY A 168 -3.53 15.82 -0.18
N ALA A 169 -2.40 15.58 -0.85
CA ALA A 169 -1.81 14.27 -0.97
C ALA A 169 -0.49 14.20 -0.20
N VAL A 170 -0.25 13.03 0.42
CA VAL A 170 1.02 12.67 1.03
C VAL A 170 1.53 11.41 0.36
N PRO A 171 2.52 11.50 -0.53
CA PRO A 171 3.08 10.34 -1.20
C PRO A 171 3.63 9.32 -0.21
N LEU A 172 3.40 8.04 -0.49
CA LEU A 172 3.88 6.95 0.34
C LEU A 172 5.41 6.85 0.22
N ALA A 173 6.07 6.89 1.37
CA ALA A 173 7.51 6.68 1.45
C ALA A 173 7.87 5.20 1.34
N VAL A 174 9.12 4.95 1.03
CA VAL A 174 9.74 3.63 1.11
C VAL A 174 11.03 3.72 1.93
N SER A 175 11.38 2.63 2.62
CA SER A 175 12.64 2.56 3.32
C SER A 175 13.80 2.51 2.32
N GLN A 176 14.87 3.25 2.63
CA GLN A 176 16.14 3.10 1.95
C GLN A 176 16.74 1.76 2.40
N ALA A 177 16.65 0.74 1.56
CA ALA A 177 17.29 -0.54 1.87
C ALA A 177 18.79 -0.44 1.68
N ALA A 178 19.54 -1.16 2.51
CA ALA A 178 20.95 -1.35 2.27
C ALA A 178 21.16 -2.07 0.92
N PRO A 179 22.18 -1.69 0.13
CA PRO A 179 22.52 -2.42 -1.07
C PRO A 179 22.82 -3.89 -0.73
N VAL A 180 22.21 -4.81 -1.46
CA VAL A 180 22.60 -6.22 -1.40
C VAL A 180 23.61 -6.49 -2.53
N ASP A 181 24.58 -7.34 -2.25
CA ASP A 181 25.54 -7.76 -3.28
C ASP A 181 24.87 -8.78 -4.21
N VAL A 182 24.20 -8.23 -5.22
CA VAL A 182 23.54 -9.03 -6.26
C VAL A 182 23.86 -8.41 -7.64
N ALA A 183 24.32 -9.24 -8.55
CA ALA A 183 24.47 -8.81 -9.93
C ALA A 183 23.08 -8.56 -10.55
N ARG A 184 22.99 -7.52 -11.38
CA ARG A 184 21.78 -7.25 -12.16
C ARG A 184 21.55 -8.42 -13.11
N GLY A 185 20.38 -9.03 -13.00
CA GLY A 185 19.92 -10.10 -13.86
C GLY A 185 19.27 -9.59 -15.14
N ASP A 186 18.79 -10.51 -15.95
CA ASP A 186 18.13 -10.27 -17.24
C ASP A 186 16.60 -10.36 -17.18
N TYR A 187 16.00 -10.45 -15.99
CA TYR A 187 14.57 -10.64 -15.81
C TYR A 187 13.80 -9.37 -15.52
N ALA A 188 12.56 -9.30 -16.01
CA ALA A 188 11.56 -8.37 -15.52
C ALA A 188 10.94 -8.92 -14.23
N LEU A 189 10.54 -8.04 -13.32
CA LEU A 189 9.92 -8.39 -12.04
C LEU A 189 8.50 -7.79 -11.96
N VAL A 190 7.51 -8.59 -11.59
CA VAL A 190 6.24 -8.09 -11.04
C VAL A 190 6.25 -8.34 -9.54
N LEU A 191 6.22 -7.27 -8.75
CA LEU A 191 6.20 -7.33 -7.28
C LEU A 191 4.85 -6.85 -6.76
N ALA A 192 3.87 -7.76 -6.68
CA ALA A 192 2.51 -7.46 -6.27
C ALA A 192 1.75 -8.74 -5.92
N ARG A 193 0.69 -8.63 -5.10
CA ARG A 193 -0.31 -9.71 -4.99
C ARG A 193 -0.81 -10.09 -6.36
N VAL A 194 -1.05 -11.37 -6.59
CA VAL A 194 -1.61 -11.84 -7.87
C VAL A 194 -3.11 -11.54 -7.87
N THR A 195 -3.51 -10.60 -8.69
CA THR A 195 -4.91 -10.15 -8.85
C THR A 195 -5.17 -9.69 -10.28
N ALA A 196 -6.41 -9.72 -10.73
CA ALA A 196 -6.79 -9.24 -12.05
C ALA A 196 -6.40 -7.76 -12.29
N ASP A 197 -6.46 -6.93 -11.27
CA ASP A 197 -6.09 -5.50 -11.33
C ASP A 197 -4.58 -5.29 -11.56
N LYS A 198 -3.73 -6.20 -11.06
CA LYS A 198 -2.26 -6.16 -11.23
C LYS A 198 -1.79 -6.79 -12.53
N ALA A 199 -2.65 -7.55 -13.21
CA ALA A 199 -2.51 -8.04 -14.57
C ALA A 199 -1.20 -8.83 -14.86
N GLN A 200 -0.87 -9.81 -14.00
CA GLN A 200 0.29 -10.69 -14.20
C GLN A 200 0.23 -11.50 -15.50
N ASP A 201 -0.97 -11.80 -15.99
CA ASP A 201 -1.20 -12.41 -17.29
C ASP A 201 -0.71 -11.55 -18.46
N VAL A 202 -0.94 -10.22 -18.41
CA VAL A 202 -0.40 -9.27 -19.39
C VAL A 202 1.13 -9.21 -19.28
N ALA A 203 1.69 -9.17 -18.06
CA ALA A 203 3.13 -9.20 -17.88
C ALA A 203 3.76 -10.44 -18.52
N ALA A 204 3.15 -11.62 -18.29
CA ALA A 204 3.60 -12.86 -18.86
C ALA A 204 3.48 -12.87 -20.40
N SER A 205 2.39 -12.35 -20.97
CA SER A 205 2.21 -12.21 -22.42
C SER A 205 3.29 -11.32 -23.04
N VAL A 206 3.53 -10.13 -22.47
CA VAL A 206 4.57 -9.19 -22.92
C VAL A 206 5.95 -9.84 -22.91
N CYS A 207 6.31 -10.51 -21.82
CA CYS A 207 7.62 -11.14 -21.69
C CYS A 207 7.80 -12.34 -22.63
N ARG A 208 6.77 -13.17 -22.83
CA ARG A 208 6.80 -14.27 -23.80
C ARG A 208 7.03 -13.79 -25.24
N ARG A 209 6.40 -12.70 -25.63
CA ARG A 209 6.56 -12.13 -26.99
C ARG A 209 7.98 -11.65 -27.25
N LEU A 210 8.69 -11.23 -26.21
CA LEU A 210 10.10 -10.79 -26.31
C LEU A 210 11.09 -11.92 -26.01
N GLY A 211 10.66 -13.08 -25.56
CA GLY A 211 11.57 -14.09 -25.00
C GLY A 211 12.31 -13.61 -23.76
N HIS A 212 11.72 -12.67 -23.01
CA HIS A 212 12.33 -12.02 -21.85
C HIS A 212 11.93 -12.75 -20.56
N PRO A 213 12.89 -13.16 -19.70
CA PRO A 213 12.55 -13.81 -18.43
C PRO A 213 11.70 -12.92 -17.54
N LEU A 214 10.71 -13.53 -16.86
CA LEU A 214 9.83 -12.85 -15.91
C LEU A 214 9.79 -13.59 -14.58
N VAL A 215 9.94 -12.83 -13.50
CA VAL A 215 9.68 -13.30 -12.14
C VAL A 215 8.41 -12.62 -11.62
N LEU A 216 7.43 -13.43 -11.24
CA LEU A 216 6.23 -12.98 -10.51
C LEU A 216 6.47 -13.23 -9.02
N ALA A 217 6.46 -12.18 -8.21
CA ALA A 217 6.66 -12.22 -6.77
C ALA A 217 5.48 -11.59 -6.05
N GLY A 218 4.80 -12.37 -5.23
CA GLY A 218 3.67 -11.96 -4.42
C GLY A 218 2.66 -13.09 -4.19
N PRO A 219 1.84 -12.99 -3.14
CA PRO A 219 0.89 -14.03 -2.78
C PRO A 219 -0.27 -14.15 -3.76
N VAL A 220 -0.82 -15.37 -3.84
CA VAL A 220 -2.09 -15.70 -4.50
C VAL A 220 -3.14 -15.92 -3.41
N ALA A 221 -4.19 -15.12 -3.38
CA ALA A 221 -5.25 -15.21 -2.36
C ALA A 221 -4.71 -15.28 -0.91
N GLY A 222 -3.62 -14.57 -0.62
CA GLY A 222 -2.96 -14.56 0.70
C GLY A 222 -1.97 -15.71 0.93
N ILE A 223 -1.86 -16.68 0.02
CA ILE A 223 -0.92 -17.81 0.12
C ILE A 223 0.42 -17.39 -0.49
N ASN A 224 1.48 -17.51 0.33
CA ASN A 224 2.84 -17.14 -0.06
C ASN A 224 3.63 -18.33 -0.66
N ASP A 225 3.36 -19.54 -0.20
CA ASP A 225 4.13 -20.74 -0.57
C ASP A 225 3.55 -21.41 -1.82
N PRO A 226 4.35 -21.63 -2.89
CA PRO A 226 3.91 -22.30 -4.10
C PRO A 226 3.43 -23.74 -3.89
N ALA A 227 4.04 -24.48 -2.96
CA ALA A 227 3.66 -25.86 -2.70
C ALA A 227 2.33 -25.92 -1.92
N GLU A 228 2.10 -24.99 -0.98
CA GLU A 228 0.81 -24.84 -0.31
C GLU A 228 -0.30 -24.50 -1.30
N LEU A 229 -0.08 -23.53 -2.20
CA LEU A 229 -1.06 -23.16 -3.21
C LEU A 229 -1.42 -24.35 -4.09
N ALA A 230 -0.40 -25.08 -4.56
CA ALA A 230 -0.61 -26.26 -5.42
C ALA A 230 -1.41 -27.35 -4.70
N ALA A 231 -1.08 -27.64 -3.43
CA ALA A 231 -1.80 -28.63 -2.62
C ALA A 231 -3.26 -28.25 -2.40
N ARG A 232 -3.53 -26.99 -2.09
CA ARG A 232 -4.90 -26.49 -1.86
C ARG A 232 -5.73 -26.47 -3.14
N LEU A 233 -5.15 -26.09 -4.27
CA LEU A 233 -5.84 -26.13 -5.57
C LEU A 233 -6.07 -27.56 -6.07
N ALA A 234 -5.31 -28.56 -5.60
CA ALA A 234 -5.56 -29.97 -5.91
C ALA A 234 -6.77 -30.54 -5.16
N ASP A 235 -7.12 -29.99 -4.00
CA ASP A 235 -8.31 -30.36 -3.25
C ASP A 235 -9.54 -29.65 -3.81
N GLN A 236 -10.40 -30.38 -4.52
CA GLN A 236 -11.63 -29.84 -5.12
C GLN A 236 -12.64 -29.29 -4.10
N GLY A 237 -12.52 -29.65 -2.82
CA GLY A 237 -13.36 -29.16 -1.74
C GLY A 237 -12.83 -27.89 -1.06
N ASP A 238 -11.62 -27.43 -1.37
CA ASP A 238 -11.02 -26.28 -0.71
C ASP A 238 -11.78 -24.99 -1.08
N PRO A 239 -12.16 -24.18 -0.08
CA PRO A 239 -12.81 -22.87 -0.31
C PRO A 239 -12.03 -21.92 -1.20
N LEU A 240 -10.72 -22.13 -1.37
CA LEU A 240 -9.85 -21.34 -2.23
C LEU A 240 -10.35 -21.26 -3.68
N HIS A 241 -11.02 -22.33 -4.17
CA HIS A 241 -11.58 -22.34 -5.53
C HIS A 241 -12.60 -21.22 -5.79
N SER A 242 -13.25 -20.72 -4.73
CA SER A 242 -14.22 -19.63 -4.81
C SER A 242 -13.56 -18.24 -4.64
N HIS A 243 -12.27 -18.18 -4.31
CA HIS A 243 -11.57 -16.91 -4.14
C HIS A 243 -11.24 -16.30 -5.51
N PRO A 244 -11.62 -15.04 -5.81
CA PRO A 244 -11.42 -14.43 -7.12
C PRO A 244 -9.96 -14.38 -7.58
N ASP A 245 -9.02 -14.11 -6.66
CA ASP A 245 -7.60 -14.08 -6.99
C ASP A 245 -7.04 -15.48 -7.30
N ALA A 246 -7.54 -16.51 -6.61
CA ALA A 246 -7.17 -17.90 -6.90
C ALA A 246 -7.75 -18.37 -8.25
N ALA A 247 -8.96 -17.95 -8.59
CA ALA A 247 -9.56 -18.20 -9.89
C ALA A 247 -8.75 -17.49 -11.01
N PHE A 248 -8.40 -16.23 -10.80
CA PHE A 248 -7.55 -15.48 -11.76
C PHE A 248 -6.18 -16.16 -11.94
N TRP A 249 -5.54 -16.57 -10.85
CA TRP A 249 -4.29 -17.34 -10.92
C TRP A 249 -4.46 -18.61 -11.75
N ARG A 250 -5.41 -19.48 -11.37
CA ARG A 250 -5.62 -20.78 -12.01
C ARG A 250 -5.93 -20.66 -13.49
N ASP A 251 -6.80 -19.70 -13.87
CA ASP A 251 -7.39 -19.64 -15.20
C ASP A 251 -6.59 -18.75 -16.16
N GLN A 252 -5.86 -17.74 -15.65
CA GLN A 252 -5.21 -16.73 -16.48
C GLN A 252 -3.68 -16.70 -16.34
N VAL A 253 -3.13 -16.96 -15.16
CA VAL A 253 -1.70 -16.80 -14.91
C VAL A 253 -0.95 -18.14 -14.92
N ALA A 254 -1.42 -19.13 -14.18
CA ALA A 254 -0.75 -20.44 -14.05
C ALA A 254 -0.47 -21.13 -15.39
N PRO A 255 -1.37 -21.07 -16.42
CA PRO A 255 -1.07 -21.66 -17.72
C PRO A 255 0.10 -20.98 -18.46
N LEU A 256 0.49 -19.78 -18.02
CA LEU A 256 1.60 -19.01 -18.58
C LEU A 256 2.92 -19.26 -17.82
N VAL A 257 2.87 -19.81 -16.63
CA VAL A 257 4.05 -20.10 -15.79
C VAL A 257 4.63 -21.45 -16.22
N ASP A 258 5.82 -21.44 -16.83
CA ASP A 258 6.52 -22.63 -17.32
C ASP A 258 7.70 -23.05 -16.43
N GLY A 259 8.05 -22.23 -15.43
CA GLY A 259 9.14 -22.49 -14.52
C GLY A 259 10.54 -22.10 -15.06
N GLU A 260 10.64 -21.74 -16.32
CA GLU A 260 11.88 -21.32 -16.99
C GLU A 260 11.84 -19.85 -17.40
N LEU A 261 11.07 -19.52 -18.43
CA LEU A 261 10.92 -18.13 -18.90
C LEU A 261 10.04 -17.32 -17.96
N ILE A 262 8.92 -17.88 -17.54
CA ILE A 262 7.97 -17.24 -16.61
C ILE A 262 7.94 -18.05 -15.32
N ARG A 263 8.39 -17.43 -14.21
CA ARG A 263 8.45 -18.08 -12.90
C ARG A 263 7.60 -17.31 -11.88
N TRP A 264 6.87 -18.05 -11.07
CA TRP A 264 6.26 -17.50 -9.86
C TRP A 264 7.01 -18.05 -8.63
N VAL A 265 7.43 -17.14 -7.74
CA VAL A 265 8.27 -17.46 -6.57
C VAL A 265 7.52 -17.36 -5.25
N GLY A 266 6.20 -17.10 -5.31
CA GLY A 266 5.39 -16.90 -4.10
C GLY A 266 5.55 -15.51 -3.50
N GLY A 267 5.13 -15.37 -2.24
CA GLY A 267 5.33 -14.15 -1.47
C GLY A 267 6.77 -14.02 -0.99
N VAL A 268 7.32 -12.80 -1.11
CA VAL A 268 8.70 -12.51 -0.72
C VAL A 268 8.77 -11.36 0.27
N ALA A 269 9.74 -11.39 1.19
CA ALA A 269 9.98 -10.37 2.19
C ALA A 269 11.49 -10.27 2.52
N GLY A 270 11.89 -9.23 3.26
CA GLY A 270 13.26 -9.08 3.73
C GLY A 270 14.30 -9.15 2.61
N ASP A 271 15.40 -9.86 2.85
CA ASP A 271 16.52 -9.95 1.93
C ASP A 271 16.17 -10.60 0.59
N ASP A 272 15.22 -11.56 0.57
CA ASP A 272 14.81 -12.21 -0.68
C ASP A 272 14.06 -11.22 -1.60
N LYS A 273 13.19 -10.38 -1.01
CA LYS A 273 12.56 -9.28 -1.74
C LYS A 273 13.61 -8.31 -2.28
N GLU A 274 14.58 -7.93 -1.45
CA GLU A 274 15.62 -6.99 -1.84
C GLU A 274 16.51 -7.55 -2.97
N ARG A 275 16.91 -8.83 -2.89
CA ARG A 275 17.68 -9.50 -3.96
C ARG A 275 16.92 -9.52 -5.28
N LEU A 276 15.63 -9.88 -5.25
CA LEU A 276 14.80 -9.90 -6.44
C LEU A 276 14.63 -8.50 -7.03
N LEU A 277 14.41 -7.50 -6.19
CA LEU A 277 14.18 -6.14 -6.64
C LEU A 277 15.45 -5.51 -7.21
N GLN A 278 16.58 -5.59 -6.49
CA GLN A 278 17.86 -5.03 -6.96
C GLN A 278 18.46 -5.81 -8.13
N GLY A 279 18.18 -7.12 -8.22
CA GLY A 279 18.59 -7.94 -9.37
C GLY A 279 17.72 -7.79 -10.61
N ALA A 280 16.56 -7.16 -10.53
CA ALA A 280 15.67 -7.03 -11.68
C ALA A 280 16.22 -6.05 -12.72
N ARG A 281 16.01 -6.36 -14.01
CA ARG A 281 16.28 -5.44 -15.11
C ARG A 281 15.26 -4.32 -15.19
N ALA A 282 13.97 -4.66 -14.96
CA ALA A 282 12.86 -3.72 -14.87
C ALA A 282 11.81 -4.22 -13.89
N LEU A 283 11.10 -3.28 -13.25
CA LEU A 283 9.81 -3.56 -12.65
C LEU A 283 8.71 -3.39 -13.70
N LEU A 284 7.89 -4.44 -13.91
CA LEU A 284 6.79 -4.42 -14.86
C LEU A 284 5.46 -4.30 -14.11
N THR A 285 4.69 -3.26 -14.41
CA THR A 285 3.42 -2.92 -13.74
C THR A 285 2.30 -2.66 -14.75
N PRO A 286 1.77 -3.72 -15.43
CA PRO A 286 0.78 -3.57 -16.49
C PRO A 286 -0.65 -3.46 -15.94
N LEU A 287 -0.90 -2.48 -15.10
CA LEU A 287 -2.12 -2.31 -14.29
C LEU A 287 -3.38 -2.17 -15.15
N ARG A 288 -4.47 -2.84 -14.72
CA ARG A 288 -5.82 -2.64 -15.27
C ARG A 288 -6.66 -1.66 -14.46
N TRP A 289 -6.14 -1.16 -13.35
CA TRP A 289 -6.82 -0.22 -12.47
C TRP A 289 -5.98 1.04 -12.20
N ASP A 290 -6.61 2.04 -11.59
CA ASP A 290 -5.95 3.28 -11.21
C ASP A 290 -5.31 3.13 -9.82
N GLU A 291 -4.08 2.66 -9.79
CA GLU A 291 -3.28 2.46 -8.58
C GLU A 291 -3.14 3.75 -7.77
N PRO A 292 -3.52 3.76 -6.46
CA PRO A 292 -3.41 4.97 -5.66
C PRO A 292 -1.99 5.37 -5.29
N GLY A 293 -1.14 4.44 -4.87
CA GLY A 293 0.14 4.74 -4.24
C GLY A 293 1.37 4.10 -4.87
N ALA A 294 1.28 2.88 -5.41
CA ALA A 294 2.33 2.14 -6.13
C ALA A 294 3.70 2.07 -5.42
N THR A 295 3.72 1.66 -4.15
CA THR A 295 4.97 1.57 -3.35
C THR A 295 6.06 0.73 -4.02
N ALA A 296 5.71 -0.38 -4.70
CA ALA A 296 6.66 -1.20 -5.44
C ALA A 296 7.39 -0.43 -6.55
N VAL A 297 6.73 0.55 -7.18
CA VAL A 297 7.36 1.44 -8.17
C VAL A 297 8.41 2.32 -7.50
N VAL A 298 8.07 2.96 -6.39
CA VAL A 298 9.01 3.80 -5.64
C VAL A 298 10.17 2.95 -5.11
N GLU A 299 9.90 1.74 -4.58
CA GLU A 299 10.94 0.78 -4.17
C GLU A 299 11.91 0.44 -5.32
N ALA A 300 11.39 0.17 -6.51
CA ALA A 300 12.22 -0.11 -7.69
C ALA A 300 13.12 1.07 -8.05
N LEU A 301 12.54 2.27 -8.15
CA LEU A 301 13.26 3.48 -8.50
C LEU A 301 14.37 3.81 -7.50
N THR A 302 14.12 3.68 -6.19
CA THR A 302 15.15 3.91 -5.15
C THR A 302 16.34 2.95 -5.25
N ARG A 303 16.13 1.76 -5.86
CA ARG A 303 17.18 0.75 -6.10
C ARG A 303 17.81 0.87 -7.50
N GLY A 304 17.44 1.88 -8.28
CA GLY A 304 17.95 2.08 -9.62
C GLY A 304 17.36 1.13 -10.65
N VAL A 305 16.17 0.59 -10.40
CA VAL A 305 15.47 -0.32 -11.31
C VAL A 305 14.43 0.48 -12.09
N ALA A 306 14.54 0.44 -13.43
CA ALA A 306 13.62 1.11 -14.33
C ALA A 306 12.20 0.51 -14.24
N VAL A 307 11.19 1.31 -14.53
CA VAL A 307 9.78 0.91 -14.46
C VAL A 307 9.17 0.90 -15.85
N VAL A 308 8.49 -0.20 -16.18
CA VAL A 308 7.64 -0.30 -17.37
C VAL A 308 6.22 -0.55 -16.90
N GLY A 309 5.28 0.32 -17.26
CA GLY A 309 3.93 0.22 -16.71
C GLY A 309 2.82 0.82 -17.56
N SER A 310 1.58 0.58 -17.13
CA SER A 310 0.42 1.21 -17.74
C SER A 310 0.34 2.69 -17.35
N ARG A 311 -0.14 3.55 -18.26
CA ARG A 311 -0.37 5.00 -17.99
C ARG A 311 -1.65 5.19 -17.18
N ARG A 312 -1.66 4.68 -15.93
CA ARG A 312 -2.85 4.66 -15.06
C ARG A 312 -2.51 5.06 -13.62
N GLY A 313 -3.51 5.58 -12.94
CA GLY A 313 -3.42 5.91 -11.52
C GLY A 313 -2.29 6.87 -11.21
N VAL A 314 -1.44 6.52 -10.24
CA VAL A 314 -0.30 7.32 -9.81
C VAL A 314 0.92 7.20 -10.74
N LEU A 315 0.98 6.19 -11.62
CA LEU A 315 2.17 5.90 -12.42
C LEU A 315 2.66 7.10 -13.25
N PRO A 316 1.78 7.91 -13.91
CA PRO A 316 2.22 9.11 -14.63
C PRO A 316 2.90 10.19 -13.78
N ALA A 317 2.69 10.17 -12.46
CA ALA A 317 3.37 11.06 -11.53
C ALA A 317 4.72 10.50 -11.04
N LEU A 318 4.94 9.19 -11.16
CA LEU A 318 6.15 8.50 -10.70
C LEU A 318 7.15 8.23 -11.81
N VAL A 319 6.65 7.98 -13.02
CA VAL A 319 7.44 7.52 -14.15
C VAL A 319 7.46 8.58 -15.24
N SER A 320 8.66 9.04 -15.58
CA SER A 320 8.93 9.95 -16.69
C SER A 320 9.56 9.15 -17.83
N ASP A 321 8.87 9.10 -18.98
CA ASP A 321 9.30 8.34 -20.16
C ASP A 321 10.74 8.70 -20.58
N GLY A 322 11.60 7.70 -20.71
CA GLY A 322 13.00 7.84 -21.09
C GLY A 322 13.94 8.34 -19.98
N VAL A 323 13.45 8.60 -18.78
CA VAL A 323 14.26 9.05 -17.63
C VAL A 323 14.42 7.94 -16.59
N ASN A 324 13.31 7.42 -16.08
CA ASN A 324 13.30 6.38 -15.05
C ASN A 324 12.41 5.19 -15.43
N GLY A 325 11.88 5.16 -16.66
CA GLY A 325 11.05 4.10 -17.17
C GLY A 325 10.29 4.50 -18.42
N PHE A 326 9.24 3.72 -18.74
CA PHE A 326 8.35 3.97 -19.86
C PHE A 326 6.91 3.59 -19.49
N LEU A 327 5.94 4.42 -19.87
CA LEU A 327 4.52 4.14 -19.70
C LEU A 327 3.85 3.87 -21.06
N ALA A 328 2.90 2.93 -21.05
CA ALA A 328 2.15 2.55 -22.24
C ALA A 328 0.64 2.50 -21.95
N ASP A 329 -0.16 2.66 -23.00
CA ASP A 329 -1.61 2.63 -22.95
C ASP A 329 -2.19 1.25 -23.30
N ASP A 330 -1.38 0.39 -23.94
CA ASP A 330 -1.75 -0.94 -24.40
C ASP A 330 -0.59 -1.94 -24.27
N GLU A 331 -0.87 -3.22 -24.53
CA GLU A 331 0.11 -4.30 -24.46
C GLU A 331 1.23 -4.17 -25.51
N GLU A 332 0.90 -3.68 -26.71
CA GLU A 332 1.92 -3.42 -27.76
C GLU A 332 2.90 -2.34 -27.32
N GLY A 333 2.42 -1.31 -26.66
CA GLY A 333 3.23 -0.26 -26.05
C GLY A 333 4.13 -0.81 -24.94
N LEU A 334 3.62 -1.71 -24.10
CA LEU A 334 4.41 -2.37 -23.05
C LEU A 334 5.53 -3.24 -23.64
N VAL A 335 5.26 -3.95 -24.73
CA VAL A 335 6.30 -4.72 -25.47
C VAL A 335 7.40 -3.78 -25.96
N ARG A 336 7.03 -2.68 -26.63
CA ARG A 336 8.01 -1.68 -27.10
C ARG A 336 8.79 -1.03 -25.94
N ALA A 337 8.11 -0.73 -24.84
CA ALA A 337 8.70 -0.14 -23.65
C ALA A 337 9.72 -1.07 -23.00
N LEU A 338 9.37 -2.35 -22.79
CA LEU A 338 10.28 -3.31 -22.18
C LEU A 338 11.50 -3.59 -23.05
N ALA A 339 11.35 -3.61 -24.37
CA ALA A 339 12.48 -3.75 -25.31
C ALA A 339 13.51 -2.62 -25.25
N ARG A 340 13.11 -1.45 -24.71
CA ARG A 340 13.95 -0.25 -24.58
C ARG A 340 14.48 0.01 -23.17
N VAL A 341 14.20 -0.86 -22.22
CA VAL A 341 14.49 -0.60 -20.81
C VAL A 341 15.97 -0.35 -20.51
N ASP A 342 16.86 -0.86 -21.33
CA ASP A 342 18.31 -0.66 -21.22
C ASP A 342 18.77 0.78 -21.55
N GLU A 343 17.89 1.59 -22.12
CA GLU A 343 18.14 3.02 -22.34
C GLU A 343 18.12 3.81 -21.02
N ILE A 344 17.58 3.22 -19.93
CA ILE A 344 17.39 3.90 -18.65
C ILE A 344 18.58 3.70 -17.73
N GLU A 345 19.15 4.81 -17.30
CA GLU A 345 20.28 4.81 -16.38
C GLU A 345 19.83 4.60 -14.92
N PRO A 346 20.44 3.66 -14.16
CA PRO A 346 20.06 3.40 -12.78
C PRO A 346 20.14 4.62 -11.85
N ASP A 347 21.09 5.51 -12.07
CA ASP A 347 21.22 6.73 -11.27
C ASP A 347 20.10 7.73 -11.52
N ALA A 348 19.55 7.79 -12.73
CA ALA A 348 18.38 8.60 -13.03
C ALA A 348 17.13 8.06 -12.29
N CYS A 349 16.98 6.73 -12.19
CA CYS A 349 15.94 6.12 -11.36
C CYS A 349 16.07 6.55 -9.89
N ARG A 350 17.25 6.38 -9.29
CA ARG A 350 17.53 6.77 -7.90
C ARG A 350 17.27 8.25 -7.64
N ALA A 351 17.75 9.11 -8.54
CA ALA A 351 17.56 10.54 -8.44
C ALA A 351 16.08 10.94 -8.47
N SER A 352 15.28 10.28 -9.31
CA SER A 352 13.85 10.54 -9.42
C SER A 352 13.05 10.19 -8.14
N ALA A 353 13.57 9.27 -7.32
CA ALA A 353 12.93 8.79 -6.10
C ALA A 353 13.54 9.38 -4.81
N ALA A 354 14.52 10.28 -4.89
CA ALA A 354 15.26 10.79 -3.73
C ALA A 354 14.39 11.50 -2.68
N GLY A 355 13.26 12.07 -3.08
CA GLY A 355 12.32 12.76 -2.18
C GLY A 355 11.30 11.86 -1.49
N TRP A 356 11.25 10.57 -1.81
CA TRP A 356 10.22 9.64 -1.31
C TRP A 356 10.67 8.94 -0.01
N THR A 357 11.05 9.75 0.96
CA THR A 357 11.62 9.27 2.23
C THR A 357 10.58 9.32 3.36
N PRO A 358 10.73 8.47 4.38
CA PRO A 358 9.87 8.54 5.58
C PRO A 358 9.91 9.90 6.27
N GLU A 359 11.05 10.57 6.25
CA GLU A 359 11.21 11.93 6.81
C GLU A 359 10.36 12.96 6.05
N ALA A 360 10.42 12.96 4.70
CA ALA A 360 9.62 13.86 3.87
C ALA A 360 8.12 13.59 4.03
N MET A 361 7.73 12.33 4.13
CA MET A 361 6.35 11.93 4.41
C MET A 361 5.86 12.47 5.75
N ALA A 362 6.63 12.28 6.83
CA ALA A 362 6.27 12.78 8.16
C ALA A 362 6.18 14.31 8.20
N LYS A 363 7.14 15.01 7.57
CA LYS A 363 7.09 16.47 7.46
C LYS A 363 5.79 16.94 6.80
N ARG A 364 5.38 16.28 5.71
CA ARG A 364 4.14 16.64 5.02
C ARG A 364 2.90 16.37 5.88
N TYR A 365 2.87 15.28 6.66
CA TYR A 365 1.79 15.03 7.60
C TYR A 365 1.73 16.08 8.73
N ILE A 366 2.87 16.50 9.26
CA ILE A 366 2.92 17.56 10.29
C ILE A 366 2.35 18.89 9.76
N GLU A 367 2.62 19.23 8.49
CA GLU A 367 2.00 20.40 7.84
C GLU A 367 0.47 20.26 7.78
N LEU A 368 -0.04 19.06 7.42
CA LEU A 368 -1.47 18.80 7.40
C LEU A 368 -2.10 18.78 8.81
N TYR A 369 -1.38 18.31 9.83
CA TYR A 369 -1.87 18.39 11.22
C TYR A 369 -2.06 19.83 11.67
N ALA A 370 -1.10 20.71 11.36
CA ALA A 370 -1.25 22.14 11.63
C ALA A 370 -2.47 22.72 10.91
N GLU A 371 -2.66 22.38 9.63
CA GLU A 371 -3.83 22.82 8.86
C GLU A 371 -5.14 22.29 9.44
N VAL A 372 -5.20 21.04 9.93
CA VAL A 372 -6.39 20.49 10.62
C VAL A 372 -6.70 21.30 11.87
N LEU A 373 -5.69 21.56 12.70
CA LEU A 373 -5.86 22.29 13.97
C LEU A 373 -6.28 23.75 13.75
N ASP A 374 -5.79 24.39 12.68
CA ASP A 374 -6.16 25.77 12.34
C ASP A 374 -7.62 25.89 11.81
N ARG A 375 -8.24 24.80 11.38
CA ARG A 375 -9.62 24.77 10.84
C ARG A 375 -10.70 24.46 11.88
N VAL A 376 -10.33 24.07 13.11
CA VAL A 376 -11.23 23.58 14.16
C VAL A 376 -11.22 24.54 15.35
#